data_77aa75044e971caa82c032fdac847143
#
_entry.id   77aa75044e971caa82c032fdac847143
#
_cell.length_a   1.000
_cell.length_b   1.000
_cell.length_c   1.000
_cell.angle_alpha   90.00
_cell.angle_beta   90.00
_cell.angle_gamma   90.00
#
_symmetry.space_group_name_H-M   'P 1'
#
loop_
_entity.id
_entity.type
_entity.pdbx_description
1 polymer ?
#
loop_
_entity_poly.entity_id
_entity_poly.type
_entity_poly.pdbx_seq_one_letter_code
_entity_poly.pdbx_strand_id
1 'polypeptide(L)'
;SADHLLQASDEGIKALAQNNVVGTLLPLTAFTLKEPYARGRKMIDSGCAVALATDLNPGSCFSGSIPLTFALACIYMKLTVAEAITAITLNGAAALGRADRIGSIEAGKQGDFVLLGTDNPHILPYYTGMNAVKLTIKGGRILHSN
;
A
#
# COMPACT_ATOMS: atom_id res chain seq x y z
N SER A 1 -11.94 -0.37 7.25
CA SER A 1 -11.09 0.69 6.69
C SER A 1 -11.90 1.94 6.36
N ALA A 2 -11.20 3.04 6.22
CA ALA A 2 -11.71 4.26 5.61
C ALA A 2 -10.81 4.60 4.43
N ASP A 3 -11.42 4.84 3.27
CA ASP A 3 -10.69 4.86 2.01
C ASP A 3 -10.58 6.29 1.43
N HIS A 4 -9.59 6.52 0.52
CA HIS A 4 -9.21 7.79 -0.10
C HIS A 4 -8.62 8.82 0.86
N LEU A 5 -9.41 9.43 1.73
CA LEU A 5 -9.03 10.34 2.81
C LEU A 5 -8.28 11.62 2.36
N LEU A 6 -8.51 12.07 1.10
CA LEU A 6 -7.85 13.26 0.53
C LEU A 6 -8.16 14.53 1.35
N GLN A 7 -9.37 14.62 1.89
CA GLN A 7 -9.87 15.79 2.64
C GLN A 7 -10.02 15.51 4.15
N ALA A 8 -9.36 14.46 4.69
CA ALA A 8 -9.46 14.13 6.10
C ALA A 8 -8.92 15.28 6.98
N SER A 9 -9.74 15.76 7.92
CA SER A 9 -9.32 16.78 8.90
C SER A 9 -8.36 16.21 9.94
N ASP A 10 -7.72 17.07 10.74
CA ASP A 10 -6.85 16.63 11.84
C ASP A 10 -7.63 15.84 12.90
N GLU A 11 -8.87 16.26 13.18
CA GLU A 11 -9.77 15.56 14.08
C GLU A 11 -10.18 14.20 13.51
N GLY A 12 -10.48 14.13 12.21
CA GLY A 12 -10.78 12.89 11.52
C GLY A 12 -9.61 11.91 11.57
N ILE A 13 -8.37 12.37 11.32
CA ILE A 13 -7.17 11.55 11.43
C ILE A 13 -6.98 11.01 12.86
N LYS A 14 -7.15 11.85 13.88
CA LYS A 14 -7.08 11.43 15.28
C LYS A 14 -8.15 10.38 15.61
N ALA A 15 -9.38 10.59 15.13
CA ALA A 15 -10.47 9.65 15.34
C ALA A 15 -10.19 8.27 14.71
N LEU A 16 -9.62 8.23 13.49
CA LEU A 16 -9.19 6.98 12.86
C LEU A 16 -8.15 6.25 13.72
N ALA A 17 -7.11 6.96 14.19
CA ALA A 17 -6.07 6.38 15.05
C ALA A 17 -6.65 5.82 16.35
N GLN A 18 -7.48 6.60 17.06
CA GLN A 18 -8.08 6.22 18.36
C GLN A 18 -9.01 5.01 18.26
N ASN A 19 -9.66 4.82 17.11
CA ASN A 19 -10.59 3.71 16.89
C ASN A 19 -9.99 2.55 16.10
N ASN A 20 -8.65 2.53 15.91
CA ASN A 20 -7.95 1.49 15.15
C ASN A 20 -8.51 1.26 13.74
N VAL A 21 -8.98 2.31 13.08
CA VAL A 21 -9.47 2.25 11.70
C VAL A 21 -8.29 2.40 10.75
N VAL A 22 -8.09 1.42 9.88
CA VAL A 22 -7.04 1.48 8.84
C VAL A 22 -7.44 2.52 7.80
N GLY A 23 -6.56 3.49 7.53
CA GLY A 23 -6.72 4.44 6.44
C GLY A 23 -6.16 3.88 5.13
N THR A 24 -7.02 3.55 4.17
CA THR A 24 -6.59 3.03 2.86
C THR A 24 -6.39 4.20 1.89
N LEU A 25 -5.14 4.47 1.54
CA LEU A 25 -4.78 5.57 0.66
C LEU A 25 -4.63 5.07 -0.78
N LEU A 26 -5.14 5.87 -1.72
CA LEU A 26 -5.30 5.49 -3.13
C LEU A 26 -4.58 6.51 -4.03
N PRO A 27 -3.22 6.52 -4.02
CA PRO A 27 -2.45 7.55 -4.70
C PRO A 27 -2.61 7.57 -6.21
N LEU A 28 -2.90 6.42 -6.85
CA LEU A 28 -3.15 6.38 -8.30
C LEU A 28 -4.41 7.15 -8.70
N THR A 29 -5.47 7.07 -7.91
CA THR A 29 -6.71 7.81 -8.15
C THR A 29 -6.47 9.31 -8.01
N ALA A 30 -5.79 9.74 -6.95
CA ALA A 30 -5.40 11.15 -6.79
C ALA A 30 -4.55 11.65 -7.96
N PHE A 31 -3.59 10.84 -8.41
CA PHE A 31 -2.74 11.14 -9.57
C PHE A 31 -3.56 11.30 -10.86
N THR A 32 -4.44 10.36 -11.16
CA THR A 32 -5.24 10.33 -12.39
C THR A 32 -6.22 11.51 -12.44
N LEU A 33 -6.83 11.84 -11.31
CA LEU A 33 -7.81 12.94 -11.21
C LEU A 33 -7.15 14.30 -10.96
N LYS A 34 -5.81 14.36 -10.80
CA LYS A 34 -5.05 15.57 -10.45
C LYS A 34 -5.51 16.20 -9.13
N GLU A 35 -5.94 15.36 -8.19
CA GLU A 35 -6.34 15.77 -6.86
C GLU A 35 -5.14 15.86 -5.90
N PRO A 36 -5.21 16.63 -4.82
CA PRO A 36 -4.21 16.59 -3.77
C PRO A 36 -4.08 15.19 -3.17
N TYR A 37 -2.86 14.79 -2.83
CA TYR A 37 -2.65 13.50 -2.16
C TYR A 37 -3.11 13.55 -0.70
N ALA A 38 -3.62 12.42 -0.20
CA ALA A 38 -3.92 12.25 1.21
C ALA A 38 -2.65 12.46 2.07
N ARG A 39 -2.83 12.96 3.28
CA ARG A 39 -1.75 13.34 4.20
C ARG A 39 -1.13 12.11 4.90
N GLY A 40 -0.57 11.18 4.10
CA GLY A 40 -0.07 9.89 4.58
C GLY A 40 0.94 10.00 5.72
N ARG A 41 1.94 10.89 5.60
CA ARG A 41 2.91 11.14 6.68
C ARG A 41 2.22 11.55 7.98
N LYS A 42 1.29 12.50 7.91
CA LYS A 42 0.55 12.97 9.09
C LYS A 42 -0.28 11.87 9.74
N MET A 43 -0.89 11.02 8.93
CA MET A 43 -1.67 9.88 9.43
C MET A 43 -0.79 8.93 10.23
N ILE A 44 0.36 8.54 9.67
CA ILE A 44 1.31 7.64 10.36
C ILE A 44 1.83 8.28 11.64
N ASP A 45 2.25 9.55 11.59
CA ASP A 45 2.74 10.28 12.78
C ASP A 45 1.66 10.46 13.86
N SER A 46 0.39 10.40 13.47
CA SER A 46 -0.75 10.43 14.40
C SER A 46 -1.15 9.04 14.92
N GLY A 47 -0.43 7.98 14.55
CA GLY A 47 -0.68 6.61 14.98
C GLY A 47 -1.71 5.85 14.15
N CYS A 48 -2.14 6.37 12.98
CA CYS A 48 -3.00 5.61 12.08
C CYS A 48 -2.23 4.48 11.40
N ALA A 49 -2.81 3.29 11.35
CA ALA A 49 -2.40 2.27 10.40
C ALA A 49 -2.82 2.70 9.00
N VAL A 50 -1.85 2.77 8.08
CA VAL A 50 -2.07 3.16 6.68
C VAL A 50 -1.92 1.94 5.78
N ALA A 51 -2.90 1.68 4.92
CA ALA A 51 -2.83 0.74 3.81
C ALA A 51 -2.75 1.48 2.47
N LEU A 52 -2.26 0.81 1.45
CA LEU A 52 -2.18 1.32 0.07
C LEU A 52 -2.90 0.36 -0.87
N ALA A 53 -3.64 0.91 -1.82
CA ALA A 53 -4.27 0.16 -2.91
C ALA A 53 -4.29 0.97 -4.21
N THR A 54 -4.57 0.29 -5.32
CA THR A 54 -4.57 0.91 -6.65
C THR A 54 -5.87 1.65 -6.97
N ASP A 55 -6.97 1.20 -6.37
CA ASP A 55 -8.32 1.64 -6.76
C ASP A 55 -8.60 1.43 -8.26
N LEU A 56 -8.15 0.29 -8.80
CA LEU A 56 -8.41 -0.04 -10.20
C LEU A 56 -9.91 -0.08 -10.49
N ASN A 57 -10.38 0.89 -11.27
CA ASN A 57 -11.76 0.98 -11.70
C ASN A 57 -11.88 1.73 -13.04
N PRO A 58 -12.96 1.54 -13.82
CA PRO A 58 -13.10 2.17 -15.13
C PRO A 58 -13.45 3.68 -15.06
N GLY A 59 -13.84 4.20 -13.90
CA GLY A 59 -14.30 5.58 -13.74
C GLY A 59 -13.19 6.58 -13.50
N SER A 60 -12.29 6.30 -12.57
CA SER A 60 -11.31 7.27 -12.06
C SER A 60 -9.85 6.80 -12.11
N CYS A 61 -9.60 5.49 -12.18
CA CYS A 61 -8.24 4.95 -12.17
C CYS A 61 -8.14 3.62 -12.90
N PHE A 62 -7.86 3.65 -14.20
CA PHE A 62 -7.69 2.42 -15.00
C PHE A 62 -6.25 1.91 -14.98
N SER A 63 -5.68 1.78 -13.77
CA SER A 63 -4.33 1.29 -13.56
C SER A 63 -4.23 0.40 -12.32
N GLY A 64 -3.72 -0.82 -12.50
CA GLY A 64 -3.40 -1.77 -11.43
C GLY A 64 -1.93 -1.75 -11.01
N SER A 65 -1.18 -0.67 -11.32
CA SER A 65 0.26 -0.62 -11.08
C SER A 65 0.60 -0.46 -9.60
N ILE A 66 0.91 -1.56 -8.92
CA ILE A 66 1.46 -1.53 -7.56
C ILE A 66 2.81 -0.78 -7.49
N PRO A 67 3.76 -0.97 -8.44
CA PRO A 67 5.01 -0.20 -8.40
C PRO A 67 4.79 1.31 -8.45
N LEU A 68 3.86 1.79 -9.27
CA LEU A 68 3.54 3.22 -9.33
C LEU A 68 2.81 3.70 -8.06
N THR A 69 1.86 2.93 -7.53
CA THR A 69 1.21 3.19 -6.24
C THR A 69 2.25 3.39 -5.13
N PHE A 70 3.22 2.48 -5.06
CA PHE A 70 4.31 2.50 -4.09
C PHE A 70 5.17 3.77 -4.23
N ALA A 71 5.60 4.08 -5.45
CA ALA A 71 6.43 5.25 -5.73
C ALA A 71 5.71 6.56 -5.36
N LEU A 72 4.44 6.71 -5.74
CA LEU A 72 3.64 7.89 -5.40
C LEU A 72 3.46 8.06 -3.89
N ALA A 73 3.25 6.97 -3.15
CA ALA A 73 3.16 7.00 -1.70
C ALA A 73 4.46 7.48 -1.04
N CYS A 74 5.62 7.00 -1.51
CA CYS A 74 6.92 7.45 -0.99
C CYS A 74 7.21 8.90 -1.37
N ILE A 75 7.00 9.29 -2.63
CA ILE A 75 7.39 10.60 -3.17
C ILE A 75 6.46 11.72 -2.67
N TYR A 76 5.15 11.53 -2.82
CA TYR A 76 4.16 12.59 -2.55
C TYR A 76 3.53 12.50 -1.16
N MET A 77 3.25 11.31 -0.65
CA MET A 77 2.68 11.13 0.67
C MET A 77 3.74 11.00 1.78
N LYS A 78 5.05 10.98 1.40
CA LYS A 78 6.22 10.95 2.28
C LYS A 78 6.26 9.74 3.22
N LEU A 79 5.82 8.59 2.72
CA LEU A 79 6.03 7.32 3.40
C LEU A 79 7.50 6.90 3.23
N THR A 80 8.09 6.33 4.27
CA THR A 80 9.35 5.60 4.11
C THR A 80 9.11 4.32 3.33
N VAL A 81 10.16 3.74 2.77
CA VAL A 81 10.08 2.47 2.02
C VAL A 81 9.51 1.35 2.91
N ALA A 82 9.94 1.27 4.17
CA ALA A 82 9.44 0.27 5.12
C ALA A 82 7.94 0.46 5.43
N GLU A 83 7.50 1.70 5.64
CA GLU A 83 6.08 2.01 5.84
C GLU A 83 5.23 1.66 4.61
N ALA A 84 5.73 1.96 3.42
CA ALA A 84 5.03 1.64 2.18
C ALA A 84 4.94 0.11 1.95
N ILE A 85 5.99 -0.66 2.26
CA ILE A 85 5.95 -2.14 2.24
C ILE A 85 4.90 -2.65 3.23
N THR A 86 4.90 -2.17 4.47
CA THR A 86 3.91 -2.55 5.48
C THR A 86 2.50 -2.19 5.01
N ALA A 87 2.33 -1.03 4.38
CA ALA A 87 1.03 -0.56 3.90
C ALA A 87 0.43 -1.41 2.78
N ILE A 88 1.26 -1.94 1.85
CA ILE A 88 0.77 -2.83 0.77
C ILE A 88 0.68 -4.30 1.17
N THR A 89 1.19 -4.68 2.34
CA THR A 89 1.20 -6.07 2.81
C THR A 89 0.34 -6.24 4.06
N LEU A 90 0.91 -6.09 5.25
CA LEU A 90 0.25 -6.37 6.52
C LEU A 90 -0.97 -5.46 6.75
N ASN A 91 -0.81 -4.15 6.55
CA ASN A 91 -1.92 -3.21 6.75
C ASN A 91 -3.00 -3.36 5.67
N GLY A 92 -2.61 -3.70 4.42
CA GLY A 92 -3.57 -4.07 3.37
C GLY A 92 -4.39 -5.30 3.76
N ALA A 93 -3.76 -6.33 4.32
CA ALA A 93 -4.44 -7.50 4.85
C ALA A 93 -5.36 -7.14 6.04
N ALA A 94 -4.91 -6.26 6.93
CA ALA A 94 -5.71 -5.79 8.06
C ALA A 94 -6.95 -5.00 7.61
N ALA A 95 -6.80 -4.12 6.60
CA ALA A 95 -7.93 -3.39 6.00
C ALA A 95 -9.03 -4.31 5.47
N LEU A 96 -8.65 -5.51 5.02
CA LEU A 96 -9.55 -6.56 4.52
C LEU A 96 -10.03 -7.53 5.60
N GLY A 97 -9.61 -7.37 6.87
CA GLY A 97 -9.89 -8.30 7.95
C GLY A 97 -9.25 -9.68 7.76
N ARG A 98 -8.05 -9.75 7.14
CA ARG A 98 -7.35 -11.00 6.80
C ARG A 98 -5.91 -11.07 7.31
N ALA A 99 -5.51 -10.18 8.22
CA ALA A 99 -4.14 -10.13 8.74
C ALA A 99 -3.73 -11.37 9.55
N ASP A 100 -4.69 -12.15 10.02
CA ASP A 100 -4.49 -13.47 10.63
C ASP A 100 -4.00 -14.55 9.65
N ARG A 101 -4.28 -14.38 8.36
CA ARG A 101 -4.05 -15.38 7.31
C ARG A 101 -3.01 -14.99 6.27
N ILE A 102 -2.86 -13.70 5.97
CA ILE A 102 -2.00 -13.15 4.92
C ILE A 102 -1.35 -11.84 5.38
N GLY A 103 -0.45 -11.30 4.56
CA GLY A 103 0.14 -9.95 4.73
C GLY A 103 1.49 -9.94 5.45
N SER A 104 1.91 -11.04 6.06
CA SER A 104 3.23 -11.19 6.67
C SER A 104 3.77 -12.60 6.49
N ILE A 105 5.09 -12.76 6.63
CA ILE A 105 5.78 -14.05 6.56
C ILE A 105 5.85 -14.62 7.96
N GLU A 106 4.87 -15.42 8.32
CA GLU A 106 4.74 -16.05 9.64
C GLU A 106 4.28 -17.50 9.49
N ALA A 107 4.72 -18.38 10.41
CA ALA A 107 4.25 -19.75 10.46
C ALA A 107 2.72 -19.80 10.65
N GLY A 108 2.04 -20.62 9.85
CA GLY A 108 0.59 -20.77 9.86
C GLY A 108 -0.16 -19.83 8.91
N LYS A 109 0.50 -18.82 8.37
CA LYS A 109 -0.10 -17.97 7.31
C LYS A 109 0.07 -18.59 5.92
N GLN A 110 -0.74 -18.11 5.01
CA GLN A 110 -0.72 -18.56 3.61
C GLN A 110 0.61 -18.19 2.93
N GLY A 111 1.20 -19.14 2.21
CA GLY A 111 2.46 -18.96 1.49
C GLY A 111 2.31 -18.11 0.24
N ASP A 112 2.04 -16.82 0.41
CA ASP A 112 1.94 -15.81 -0.64
C ASP A 112 3.18 -14.92 -0.59
N PHE A 113 4.01 -14.97 -1.64
CA PHE A 113 5.28 -14.26 -1.68
C PHE A 113 5.49 -13.58 -3.03
N VAL A 114 6.18 -12.47 -2.98
CA VAL A 114 6.78 -11.81 -4.13
C VAL A 114 8.29 -11.76 -3.89
N LEU A 115 9.07 -12.32 -4.82
CA LEU A 115 10.51 -12.19 -4.84
C LEU A 115 10.90 -11.06 -5.77
N LEU A 116 11.66 -10.10 -5.25
CA LEU A 116 12.18 -8.98 -6.03
C LEU A 116 13.55 -9.33 -6.63
N GLY A 117 13.86 -8.78 -7.78
CA GLY A 117 15.17 -8.90 -8.45
C GLY A 117 16.25 -8.03 -7.83
N THR A 118 16.14 -7.69 -6.55
CA THR A 118 17.05 -6.82 -5.82
C THR A 118 17.01 -7.13 -4.33
N ASP A 119 18.12 -6.92 -3.66
CA ASP A 119 18.27 -6.93 -2.21
C ASP A 119 18.08 -5.55 -1.57
N ASN A 120 17.99 -4.50 -2.40
CA ASN A 120 17.79 -3.13 -1.93
C ASN A 120 16.37 -2.63 -2.21
N PRO A 121 15.47 -2.60 -1.21
CA PRO A 121 14.09 -2.17 -1.39
C PRO A 121 13.95 -0.69 -1.76
N HIS A 122 14.98 0.13 -1.56
CA HIS A 122 14.95 1.57 -1.92
C HIS A 122 14.89 1.79 -3.44
N ILE A 123 15.17 0.80 -4.26
CA ILE A 123 14.98 0.92 -5.70
C ILE A 123 13.50 0.99 -6.11
N LEU A 124 12.58 0.47 -5.28
CA LEU A 124 11.15 0.43 -5.61
C LEU A 124 10.56 1.83 -5.91
N PRO A 125 10.75 2.86 -5.06
CA PRO A 125 10.32 4.21 -5.42
C PRO A 125 11.26 4.89 -6.43
N TYR A 126 12.54 4.49 -6.50
CA TYR A 126 13.53 5.09 -7.40
C TYR A 126 13.28 4.72 -8.87
N TYR A 127 13.03 3.45 -9.16
CA TYR A 127 12.61 2.99 -10.48
C TYR A 127 11.08 3.08 -10.60
N THR A 128 10.58 4.31 -10.60
CA THR A 128 9.16 4.64 -10.57
C THR A 128 8.36 3.89 -11.63
N GLY A 129 7.43 3.05 -11.20
CA GLY A 129 6.54 2.31 -12.09
C GLY A 129 7.15 1.08 -12.76
N MET A 130 8.44 0.81 -12.60
CA MET A 130 9.06 -0.40 -13.12
C MET A 130 8.71 -1.61 -12.26
N ASN A 131 8.48 -2.75 -12.89
CA ASN A 131 8.22 -4.00 -12.20
C ASN A 131 9.53 -4.70 -11.83
N ALA A 132 9.87 -4.70 -10.54
CA ALA A 132 11.04 -5.40 -10.01
C ALA A 132 10.75 -6.86 -9.61
N VAL A 133 9.54 -7.37 -9.84
CA VAL A 133 9.14 -8.73 -9.47
C VAL A 133 9.82 -9.76 -10.36
N LYS A 134 10.52 -10.71 -9.74
CA LYS A 134 11.11 -11.88 -10.40
C LYS A 134 10.25 -13.12 -10.27
N LEU A 135 9.58 -13.28 -9.14
CA LEU A 135 8.80 -14.46 -8.86
C LEU A 135 7.56 -14.10 -8.06
N THR A 136 6.42 -14.68 -8.44
CA THR A 136 5.17 -14.59 -7.68
C THR A 136 4.76 -15.99 -7.23
N ILE A 137 4.57 -16.14 -5.93
CA ILE A 137 4.15 -17.40 -5.29
C ILE A 137 2.80 -17.16 -4.62
N LYS A 138 1.84 -18.02 -4.87
CA LYS A 138 0.49 -18.00 -4.28
C LYS A 138 0.17 -19.36 -3.69
N GLY A 139 -0.15 -19.38 -2.39
CA GLY A 139 -0.44 -20.63 -1.69
C GLY A 139 0.68 -21.66 -1.81
N GLY A 140 1.95 -21.23 -1.79
CA GLY A 140 3.12 -22.07 -1.92
C GLY A 140 3.42 -22.54 -3.37
N ARG A 141 2.66 -22.07 -4.38
CA ARG A 141 2.87 -22.43 -5.80
C ARG A 141 3.39 -21.25 -6.59
N ILE A 142 4.39 -21.49 -7.44
CA ILE A 142 4.90 -20.47 -8.36
C ILE A 142 3.83 -20.24 -9.45
N LEU A 143 3.38 -18.98 -9.58
CA LEU A 143 2.44 -18.56 -10.62
C LEU A 143 3.13 -17.86 -11.77
N HIS A 144 4.22 -17.16 -11.52
CA HIS A 144 4.92 -16.35 -12.54
C HIS A 144 6.39 -16.23 -12.18
N SER A 145 7.25 -16.32 -13.21
CA SER A 145 8.70 -16.03 -13.11
C SER A 145 9.13 -15.21 -14.33
N ASN A 146 9.91 -14.16 -14.10
CA ASN A 146 10.55 -13.31 -15.13
C ASN A 146 12.03 -13.66 -15.28
#